data_c7dc244ecc9dc79b46f5d2a55c1632da
#
_entry.id   c7dc244ecc9dc79b46f5d2a55c1632da
#
_cell.length_a   1.000
_cell.length_b   1.000
_cell.length_c   1.000
_cell.angle_alpha   90.00
_cell.angle_beta   90.00
_cell.angle_gamma   90.00
#
_symmetry.space_group_name_H-M   'P 1'
#
loop_
_entity.id
_entity.type
_entity.pdbx_description
1 polymer ?
#
loop_
_entity_poly.entity_id
_entity_poly.type
_entity_poly.pdbx_seq_one_letter_code
_entity_poly.pdbx_strand_id
1 'polypeptide(L)'
;MLPGPTHVYECSNCHRFFRRRSISSGNTFNARYRSDGRMDAPMLPTTPLLTACPHCNSPVFWPDTIVVASYETYIPSFFSLSETDSRQLEYEKQQAELETKYKGEPEYAEATSSQVAEFLKKNELSEKHEHSLRMQFWWLSNDDRMEGKSDALSPEERANLKKLLELVGQGSDSMLLLSAEIYRELGQFEESKRCLDFDFQGNQAAMAEQLMRAIEEENILPFRFVSRDNQYDYEYAWIERRYSPEDPSKYNFANLNPPVFKISNRDWWVKVLGMLCHNWALIERNPDGNAIVYFFQDTPHGDRPAIIDSLEFPSVLKARQGLLNNDFKVLRSYPGPWMGCEPKGFIRDNRSEKTKIYSNGKFWS
;
A
#
# COMPACT_ATOMS: atom_id res chain seq x y z
N MET A 1 -1.81 4.57 -17.86
CA MET A 1 -0.77 3.52 -18.02
C MET A 1 -0.94 2.88 -19.38
N LEU A 2 0.14 2.81 -20.16
CA LEU A 2 0.16 2.05 -21.41
C LEU A 2 0.92 0.74 -21.14
N PRO A 3 0.32 -0.41 -21.46
CA PRO A 3 1.02 -1.68 -21.36
C PRO A 3 2.18 -1.70 -22.36
N GLY A 4 3.26 -2.35 -21.98
CA GLY A 4 4.35 -2.70 -22.87
C GLY A 4 4.28 -4.18 -23.28
N PRO A 5 5.29 -4.67 -23.99
CA PRO A 5 5.35 -6.07 -24.38
C PRO A 5 5.35 -7.00 -23.17
N THR A 6 4.76 -8.17 -23.35
CA THR A 6 4.88 -9.28 -22.41
C THR A 6 6.14 -10.06 -22.75
N HIS A 7 7.06 -10.15 -21.79
CA HIS A 7 8.28 -10.93 -21.93
C HIS A 7 8.08 -12.33 -21.35
N VAL A 8 8.62 -13.33 -22.04
CA VAL A 8 8.63 -14.74 -21.62
C VAL A 8 10.05 -15.14 -21.23
N TYR A 9 10.13 -15.83 -20.13
CA TYR A 9 11.38 -16.31 -19.54
C TYR A 9 11.34 -17.81 -19.32
N GLU A 10 12.48 -18.45 -19.34
CA GLU A 10 12.66 -19.84 -18.94
C GLU A 10 13.30 -19.88 -17.55
N CYS A 11 12.75 -20.69 -16.67
CA CYS A 11 13.33 -20.89 -15.35
C CYS A 11 14.63 -21.70 -15.45
N SER A 12 15.72 -21.19 -14.93
CA SER A 12 17.02 -21.88 -14.93
C SER A 12 17.04 -23.20 -14.14
N ASN A 13 16.08 -23.37 -13.20
CA ASN A 13 16.02 -24.56 -12.36
C ASN A 13 15.07 -25.65 -12.90
N CYS A 14 13.85 -25.29 -13.34
CA CYS A 14 12.85 -26.28 -13.77
C CYS A 14 12.54 -26.24 -15.26
N HIS A 15 13.18 -25.37 -16.03
CA HIS A 15 13.06 -25.20 -17.48
C HIS A 15 11.63 -24.94 -17.99
N ARG A 16 10.70 -24.54 -17.10
CA ARG A 16 9.35 -24.15 -17.47
C ARG A 16 9.28 -22.65 -17.74
N PHE A 17 8.36 -22.25 -18.64
CA PHE A 17 8.16 -20.86 -19.01
C PHE A 17 7.26 -20.11 -18.03
N PHE A 18 7.51 -18.81 -17.89
CA PHE A 18 6.67 -17.88 -17.14
C PHE A 18 6.77 -16.50 -17.78
N ARG A 19 5.85 -15.60 -17.42
CA ARG A 19 5.71 -14.31 -18.07
C ARG A 19 5.92 -13.15 -17.12
N ARG A 20 6.29 -12.01 -17.71
CA ARG A 20 6.25 -10.72 -17.06
C ARG A 20 5.70 -9.68 -18.01
N ARG A 21 4.63 -9.03 -17.62
CA ARG A 21 4.11 -7.86 -18.35
C ARG A 21 5.01 -6.66 -18.09
N SER A 22 5.33 -5.91 -19.11
CA SER A 22 6.02 -4.64 -18.97
C SER A 22 5.05 -3.45 -19.09
N ILE A 23 5.56 -2.28 -18.77
CA ILE A 23 4.82 -1.02 -18.86
C ILE A 23 5.63 -0.12 -19.79
N SER A 24 5.03 0.32 -20.88
CA SER A 24 5.63 1.27 -21.82
C SER A 24 5.58 2.70 -21.27
N SER A 25 4.50 3.08 -20.63
CA SER A 25 4.41 4.36 -19.92
C SER A 25 3.45 4.29 -18.74
N GLY A 26 3.79 4.98 -17.67
CA GLY A 26 2.99 5.11 -16.47
C GLY A 26 3.14 6.52 -15.92
N ASN A 27 2.44 6.80 -14.83
CA ASN A 27 2.58 8.03 -14.08
C ASN A 27 2.43 7.75 -12.59
N THR A 28 2.79 8.74 -11.79
CA THR A 28 2.72 8.69 -10.33
C THR A 28 1.40 9.24 -9.77
N PHE A 29 0.35 9.33 -10.60
CA PHE A 29 -0.95 9.77 -10.13
C PHE A 29 -1.50 8.81 -9.08
N ASN A 30 -1.96 9.33 -7.94
CA ASN A 30 -2.33 8.58 -6.76
C ASN A 30 -1.20 7.73 -6.14
N ALA A 31 0.06 8.05 -6.41
CA ALA A 31 1.18 7.42 -5.72
C ALA A 31 1.13 7.74 -4.22
N ARG A 32 1.45 6.74 -3.41
CA ARG A 32 1.60 6.86 -1.97
C ARG A 32 3.04 6.56 -1.61
N TYR A 33 3.60 7.39 -0.75
CA TYR A 33 4.99 7.23 -0.32
C TYR A 33 5.00 6.70 1.11
N ARG A 34 5.88 5.75 1.36
CA ARG A 34 6.11 5.16 2.68
C ARG A 34 7.36 5.75 3.30
N SER A 35 7.43 5.70 4.63
CA SER A 35 8.60 6.16 5.39
C SER A 35 9.89 5.42 5.00
N ASP A 36 9.80 4.14 4.61
CA ASP A 36 10.92 3.32 4.10
C ASP A 36 11.32 3.62 2.64
N GLY A 37 10.86 4.72 2.09
CA GLY A 37 11.18 5.16 0.73
C GLY A 37 10.44 4.43 -0.39
N ARG A 38 9.58 3.46 -0.09
CA ARG A 38 8.77 2.77 -1.11
C ARG A 38 7.68 3.70 -1.64
N MET A 39 7.54 3.69 -2.96
CA MET A 39 6.45 4.35 -3.66
C MET A 39 5.45 3.30 -4.14
N ASP A 40 4.23 3.36 -3.63
CA ASP A 40 3.10 2.56 -4.11
C ASP A 40 2.35 3.37 -5.17
N ALA A 41 2.66 3.20 -6.44
CA ALA A 41 2.04 3.91 -7.55
C ALA A 41 1.21 2.93 -8.42
N PRO A 42 -0.15 2.99 -8.38
CA PRO A 42 -1.01 2.06 -9.13
C PRO A 42 -0.80 2.09 -10.65
N MET A 43 -0.38 3.27 -11.17
CA MET A 43 -0.15 3.47 -12.59
C MET A 43 1.32 3.32 -13.00
N LEU A 44 2.21 3.03 -12.05
CA LEU A 44 3.63 2.80 -12.26
C LEU A 44 4.17 1.84 -11.18
N PRO A 45 3.72 0.58 -11.15
CA PRO A 45 4.18 -0.39 -10.17
C PRO A 45 5.68 -0.64 -10.31
N THR A 46 6.36 -0.69 -9.17
CA THR A 46 7.79 -1.03 -9.11
C THR A 46 7.97 -2.52 -9.35
N THR A 47 8.83 -2.88 -10.29
CA THR A 47 9.21 -4.29 -10.49
C THR A 47 10.28 -4.67 -9.46
N PRO A 48 10.05 -5.70 -8.63
CA PRO A 48 11.07 -6.19 -7.71
C PRO A 48 12.27 -6.76 -8.47
N LEU A 49 13.49 -6.64 -7.91
CA LEU A 49 14.71 -7.12 -8.53
C LEU A 49 14.83 -8.65 -8.45
N LEU A 50 14.37 -9.25 -7.36
CA LEU A 50 14.26 -10.69 -7.16
C LEU A 50 12.79 -11.08 -7.07
N THR A 51 12.43 -12.11 -7.81
CA THR A 51 11.11 -12.73 -7.83
C THR A 51 11.25 -14.25 -7.66
N ALA A 52 10.18 -14.99 -7.81
CA ALA A 52 10.22 -16.45 -7.77
C ALA A 52 9.59 -17.06 -9.02
N CYS A 53 10.09 -18.22 -9.42
CA CYS A 53 9.45 -19.03 -10.44
C CYS A 53 8.10 -19.53 -9.97
N PRO A 54 7.00 -19.31 -10.70
CA PRO A 54 5.67 -19.73 -10.27
C PRO A 54 5.47 -21.25 -10.26
N HIS A 55 6.40 -22.00 -10.85
CA HIS A 55 6.30 -23.46 -10.94
C HIS A 55 7.09 -24.21 -9.88
N CYS A 56 8.29 -23.73 -9.55
CA CYS A 56 9.19 -24.43 -8.63
C CYS A 56 9.64 -23.57 -7.44
N ASN A 57 9.16 -22.33 -7.38
CA ASN A 57 9.46 -21.35 -6.34
C ASN A 57 10.96 -21.00 -6.19
N SER A 58 11.80 -21.36 -7.17
CA SER A 58 13.21 -20.94 -7.18
C SER A 58 13.32 -19.43 -7.38
N PRO A 59 14.29 -18.77 -6.74
CA PRO A 59 14.52 -17.35 -6.93
C PRO A 59 14.90 -17.04 -8.39
N VAL A 60 14.36 -15.93 -8.90
CA VAL A 60 14.61 -15.40 -10.24
C VAL A 60 15.18 -13.99 -10.08
N PHE A 61 16.45 -13.84 -10.38
CA PHE A 61 17.15 -12.56 -10.34
C PHE A 61 17.15 -11.97 -11.76
N TRP A 62 16.39 -10.90 -11.96
CA TRP A 62 16.13 -10.35 -13.29
C TRP A 62 17.39 -9.99 -14.09
N PRO A 63 18.46 -9.43 -13.50
CA PRO A 63 19.68 -9.13 -14.26
C PRO A 63 20.33 -10.35 -14.94
N ASP A 64 20.13 -11.55 -14.41
CA ASP A 64 20.70 -12.80 -14.94
C ASP A 64 19.75 -13.57 -15.84
N THR A 65 18.50 -13.07 -16.04
CA THR A 65 17.50 -13.77 -16.85
C THR A 65 17.56 -13.36 -18.32
N ILE A 66 17.29 -14.33 -19.19
CA ILE A 66 17.25 -14.13 -20.65
C ILE A 66 15.79 -14.16 -21.10
N VAL A 67 15.39 -13.15 -21.88
CA VAL A 67 14.09 -13.13 -22.55
C VAL A 67 14.11 -14.12 -23.70
N VAL A 68 13.31 -15.17 -23.65
CA VAL A 68 13.21 -16.19 -24.70
C VAL A 68 12.20 -15.82 -25.78
N ALA A 69 11.19 -15.01 -25.44
CA ALA A 69 10.23 -14.46 -26.37
C ALA A 69 9.64 -13.15 -25.83
N SER A 70 9.13 -12.33 -26.73
CA SER A 70 8.44 -11.10 -26.39
C SER A 70 7.31 -10.87 -27.38
N TYR A 71 6.11 -10.50 -26.87
CA TYR A 71 4.97 -10.21 -27.72
C TYR A 71 4.17 -9.04 -27.19
N GLU A 72 3.60 -8.27 -28.14
CA GLU A 72 2.75 -7.12 -27.84
C GLU A 72 1.32 -7.58 -27.59
N THR A 73 0.74 -7.22 -26.43
CA THR A 73 -0.67 -7.47 -26.12
C THR A 73 -1.57 -6.31 -26.54
N TYR A 74 -0.97 -5.17 -26.84
CA TYR A 74 -1.67 -3.97 -27.28
C TYR A 74 -0.93 -3.35 -28.45
N ILE A 75 -1.49 -3.46 -29.64
CA ILE A 75 -1.03 -2.76 -30.83
C ILE A 75 -1.96 -1.56 -30.99
N PRO A 76 -1.47 -0.31 -30.77
CA PRO A 76 -2.31 0.86 -30.93
C PRO A 76 -2.80 0.98 -32.37
N SER A 77 -4.10 1.08 -32.59
CA SER A 77 -4.72 1.26 -33.91
C SER A 77 -4.24 2.53 -34.65
N PHE A 78 -3.56 3.42 -33.95
CA PHE A 78 -2.95 4.63 -34.52
C PHE A 78 -1.78 4.32 -35.48
N PHE A 79 -1.19 3.13 -35.39
CA PHE A 79 -0.12 2.68 -36.29
C PHE A 79 -0.63 1.86 -37.47
N SER A 80 -1.93 1.66 -37.61
CA SER A 80 -2.47 1.08 -38.83
C SER A 80 -2.41 2.10 -39.97
N LEU A 81 -1.18 2.35 -40.41
CA LEU A 81 -0.90 3.09 -41.64
C LEU A 81 -1.26 2.15 -42.78
N SER A 82 -2.38 2.45 -43.45
CA SER A 82 -2.90 1.84 -44.67
C SER A 82 -2.83 0.31 -44.74
N GLU A 83 -3.91 -0.35 -45.08
CA GLU A 83 -4.12 -1.79 -45.24
C GLU A 83 -3.15 -2.52 -46.23
N THR A 84 -2.07 -1.89 -46.64
CA THR A 84 -1.18 -2.32 -47.71
C THR A 84 0.27 -2.63 -47.34
N ASP A 85 0.69 -2.48 -46.07
CA ASP A 85 2.05 -2.86 -45.70
C ASP A 85 2.14 -4.33 -45.28
N SER A 86 2.60 -5.18 -46.20
CA SER A 86 2.77 -6.62 -45.97
C SER A 86 3.68 -6.94 -44.75
N ARG A 87 4.60 -6.05 -44.41
CA ARG A 87 5.48 -6.22 -43.24
C ARG A 87 4.73 -6.02 -41.93
N GLN A 88 3.77 -5.11 -41.90
CA GLN A 88 2.93 -4.89 -40.73
C GLN A 88 2.06 -6.12 -40.46
N LEU A 89 1.42 -6.67 -41.51
CA LEU A 89 0.60 -7.89 -41.39
C LEU A 89 1.42 -9.10 -40.93
N GLU A 90 2.64 -9.25 -41.41
CA GLU A 90 3.55 -10.31 -41.00
C GLU A 90 3.97 -10.15 -39.53
N TYR A 91 4.26 -8.93 -39.09
CA TYR A 91 4.56 -8.61 -37.69
C TYR A 91 3.36 -8.93 -36.78
N GLU A 92 2.17 -8.46 -37.10
CA GLU A 92 0.95 -8.74 -36.34
C GLU A 92 0.66 -10.25 -36.24
N LYS A 93 0.87 -10.99 -37.33
CA LYS A 93 0.73 -12.45 -37.32
C LYS A 93 1.75 -13.10 -36.39
N GLN A 94 3.01 -12.68 -36.44
CA GLN A 94 4.05 -13.16 -35.53
C GLN A 94 3.69 -12.88 -34.07
N GLN A 95 3.21 -11.67 -33.74
CA GLN A 95 2.78 -11.33 -32.39
C GLN A 95 1.62 -12.21 -31.90
N ALA A 96 0.62 -12.45 -32.76
CA ALA A 96 -0.51 -13.31 -32.44
C ALA A 96 -0.11 -14.80 -32.26
N GLU A 97 0.86 -15.29 -33.01
CA GLU A 97 1.41 -16.64 -32.83
C GLU A 97 2.15 -16.79 -31.51
N LEU A 98 2.99 -15.82 -31.15
CA LEU A 98 3.71 -15.80 -29.87
C LEU A 98 2.75 -15.68 -28.69
N GLU A 99 1.76 -14.79 -28.78
CA GLU A 99 0.72 -14.66 -27.76
C GLU A 99 -0.02 -15.99 -27.58
N THR A 100 -0.47 -16.60 -28.68
CA THR A 100 -1.20 -17.87 -28.64
C THR A 100 -0.36 -18.98 -27.98
N LYS A 101 0.94 -19.02 -28.25
CA LYS A 101 1.86 -19.99 -27.67
C LYS A 101 2.07 -19.82 -26.17
N TYR A 102 2.16 -18.59 -25.70
CA TYR A 102 2.60 -18.30 -24.32
C TYR A 102 1.56 -17.67 -23.41
N LYS A 103 0.38 -17.28 -23.91
CA LYS A 103 -0.67 -16.64 -23.07
C LYS A 103 -1.15 -17.48 -21.89
N GLY A 104 -0.97 -18.81 -21.97
CA GLY A 104 -1.33 -19.75 -20.91
C GLY A 104 -0.28 -19.87 -19.80
N GLU A 105 0.94 -19.37 -20.02
CA GLU A 105 1.98 -19.45 -19.01
C GLU A 105 1.66 -18.50 -17.84
N PRO A 106 1.96 -18.89 -16.58
CA PRO A 106 1.71 -18.03 -15.43
C PRO A 106 2.65 -16.82 -15.41
N GLU A 107 2.25 -15.79 -14.70
CA GLU A 107 3.17 -14.69 -14.36
C GLU A 107 4.12 -15.14 -13.25
N TYR A 108 5.26 -14.45 -13.11
CA TYR A 108 6.20 -14.69 -12.02
C TYR A 108 5.52 -14.60 -10.66
N ALA A 109 6.02 -15.30 -9.66
CA ALA A 109 5.60 -15.17 -8.29
C ALA A 109 6.45 -14.12 -7.55
N GLU A 110 5.87 -13.46 -6.54
CA GLU A 110 6.66 -12.60 -5.67
C GLU A 110 7.60 -13.42 -4.80
N ALA A 111 8.84 -12.93 -4.63
CA ALA A 111 9.77 -13.53 -3.68
C ALA A 111 9.35 -13.16 -2.25
N THR A 112 9.52 -14.11 -1.34
CA THR A 112 9.35 -13.85 0.10
C THR A 112 10.55 -13.11 0.68
N SER A 113 10.37 -12.44 1.82
CA SER A 113 11.48 -11.82 2.56
C SER A 113 12.60 -12.81 2.86
N SER A 114 12.26 -14.05 3.23
CA SER A 114 13.23 -15.13 3.47
C SER A 114 14.04 -15.50 2.22
N GLN A 115 13.39 -15.56 1.05
CA GLN A 115 14.12 -15.85 -0.21
C GLN A 115 15.07 -14.73 -0.57
N VAL A 116 14.69 -13.47 -0.37
CA VAL A 116 15.59 -12.32 -0.61
C VAL A 116 16.76 -12.34 0.37
N ALA A 117 16.53 -12.61 1.65
CA ALA A 117 17.57 -12.71 2.66
C ALA A 117 18.56 -13.85 2.34
N GLU A 118 18.05 -15.01 1.92
CA GLU A 118 18.87 -16.15 1.53
C GLU A 118 19.71 -15.87 0.28
N PHE A 119 19.11 -15.19 -0.71
CA PHE A 119 19.80 -14.80 -1.93
C PHE A 119 20.95 -13.82 -1.64
N LEU A 120 20.71 -12.82 -0.79
CA LEU A 120 21.73 -11.88 -0.32
C LEU A 120 22.92 -12.55 0.39
N LYS A 121 22.67 -13.65 1.12
CA LYS A 121 23.72 -14.41 1.84
C LYS A 121 24.57 -15.27 0.90
N LYS A 122 24.02 -15.76 -0.20
CA LYS A 122 24.64 -16.76 -1.06
C LYS A 122 25.36 -16.20 -2.26
N ASN A 123 25.10 -14.94 -2.63
CA ASN A 123 25.58 -14.38 -3.88
C ASN A 123 26.45 -13.14 -3.64
N GLU A 124 27.54 -13.08 -4.37
CA GLU A 124 28.32 -11.84 -4.51
C GLU A 124 27.64 -10.92 -5.52
N LEU A 125 27.33 -9.72 -5.10
CA LEU A 125 26.54 -8.76 -5.87
C LEU A 125 27.34 -7.47 -6.08
N SER A 126 27.05 -6.77 -7.16
CA SER A 126 27.51 -5.38 -7.27
C SER A 126 26.83 -4.53 -6.20
N GLU A 127 27.49 -3.49 -5.74
CA GLU A 127 26.96 -2.56 -4.72
C GLU A 127 25.55 -2.07 -5.06
N LYS A 128 25.30 -1.74 -6.34
CA LYS A 128 23.99 -1.33 -6.83
C LYS A 128 22.92 -2.42 -6.66
N HIS A 129 23.24 -3.66 -6.99
CA HIS A 129 22.29 -4.78 -6.87
C HIS A 129 22.09 -5.16 -5.41
N GLU A 130 23.16 -5.14 -4.60
CA GLU A 130 23.07 -5.36 -3.17
C GLU A 130 22.17 -4.33 -2.51
N HIS A 131 22.38 -3.04 -2.77
CA HIS A 131 21.52 -1.97 -2.27
C HIS A 131 20.04 -2.22 -2.64
N SER A 132 19.76 -2.48 -3.91
CA SER A 132 18.37 -2.69 -4.38
C SER A 132 17.70 -3.91 -3.76
N LEU A 133 18.42 -5.02 -3.57
CA LEU A 133 17.89 -6.21 -2.92
C LEU A 133 17.68 -6.03 -1.41
N ARG A 134 18.57 -5.26 -0.74
CA ARG A 134 18.41 -4.91 0.67
C ARG A 134 17.21 -3.99 0.88
N MET A 135 16.96 -3.07 -0.03
CA MET A 135 15.75 -2.26 -0.06
C MET A 135 14.51 -3.14 -0.25
N GLN A 136 14.55 -4.09 -1.20
CA GLN A 136 13.45 -5.04 -1.42
C GLN A 136 13.19 -5.89 -0.18
N PHE A 137 14.22 -6.39 0.49
CA PHE A 137 14.09 -7.15 1.73
C PHE A 137 13.44 -6.30 2.83
N TRP A 138 13.87 -5.05 3.00
CA TRP A 138 13.31 -4.12 3.97
C TRP A 138 11.83 -3.85 3.70
N TRP A 139 11.45 -3.59 2.44
CA TRP A 139 10.04 -3.36 2.07
C TRP A 139 9.14 -4.55 2.34
N LEU A 140 9.60 -5.78 2.03
CA LEU A 140 8.84 -7.00 2.30
C LEU A 140 8.67 -7.24 3.81
N SER A 141 9.71 -7.01 4.59
CA SER A 141 9.64 -7.09 6.06
C SER A 141 8.69 -6.03 6.63
N ASN A 142 8.72 -4.83 6.07
CA ASN A 142 7.83 -3.75 6.47
C ASN A 142 6.37 -3.99 6.06
N ASP A 143 6.10 -4.72 4.98
CA ASP A 143 4.73 -5.13 4.64
C ASP A 143 4.14 -5.98 5.78
N ASP A 144 4.87 -6.97 6.29
CA ASP A 144 4.43 -7.79 7.41
C ASP A 144 4.22 -6.97 8.70
N ARG A 145 5.09 -6.00 8.96
CA ARG A 145 4.96 -5.08 10.10
C ARG A 145 3.79 -4.11 9.92
N MET A 146 3.52 -3.67 8.70
CA MET A 146 2.37 -2.83 8.38
C MET A 146 1.04 -3.58 8.46
N GLU A 147 1.04 -4.87 8.24
CA GLU A 147 -0.12 -5.74 8.40
C GLU A 147 -0.33 -6.21 9.86
N GLY A 148 0.57 -5.85 10.78
CA GLY A 148 0.49 -6.22 12.19
C GLY A 148 0.87 -7.68 12.47
N LYS A 149 1.58 -8.33 11.55
CA LYS A 149 2.09 -9.70 11.75
C LYS A 149 3.32 -9.73 12.65
N SER A 150 4.07 -8.64 12.73
CA SER A 150 5.24 -8.47 13.59
C SER A 150 5.40 -7.00 13.99
N ASP A 151 5.73 -6.72 15.24
CA ASP A 151 5.99 -5.37 15.74
C ASP A 151 7.49 -5.09 15.95
N ALA A 152 8.31 -6.12 15.93
CA ALA A 152 9.74 -6.04 16.19
C ALA A 152 10.57 -6.48 14.98
N LEU A 153 11.73 -5.86 14.81
CA LEU A 153 12.72 -6.29 13.84
C LEU A 153 13.40 -7.58 14.29
N SER A 154 13.45 -8.56 13.43
CA SER A 154 14.28 -9.76 13.61
C SER A 154 15.78 -9.39 13.58
N PRO A 155 16.67 -10.27 14.06
CA PRO A 155 18.12 -10.05 13.95
C PRO A 155 18.60 -9.88 12.50
N GLU A 156 17.97 -10.56 11.55
CA GLU A 156 18.31 -10.47 10.12
C GLU A 156 17.90 -9.12 9.53
N GLU A 157 16.70 -8.64 9.87
CA GLU A 157 16.23 -7.31 9.46
C GLU A 157 17.09 -6.20 10.03
N ARG A 158 17.47 -6.31 11.32
CA ARG A 158 18.42 -5.36 11.94
C ARG A 158 19.77 -5.35 11.24
N ALA A 159 20.30 -6.51 10.89
CA ALA A 159 21.55 -6.62 10.15
C ALA A 159 21.43 -6.00 8.75
N ASN A 160 20.29 -6.21 8.07
CA ASN A 160 19.99 -5.61 6.79
C ASN A 160 19.97 -4.09 6.84
N LEU A 161 19.28 -3.52 7.83
CA LEU A 161 19.18 -2.07 8.00
C LEU A 161 20.55 -1.44 8.28
N LYS A 162 21.39 -2.07 9.13
CA LYS A 162 22.75 -1.60 9.39
C LYS A 162 23.59 -1.63 8.09
N LYS A 163 23.46 -2.67 7.29
CA LYS A 163 24.19 -2.74 6.03
C LYS A 163 23.66 -1.74 4.99
N LEU A 164 22.37 -1.45 4.99
CA LEU A 164 21.80 -0.37 4.17
C LEU A 164 22.38 1.00 4.54
N LEU A 165 22.56 1.32 5.81
CA LEU A 165 23.20 2.56 6.22
C LEU A 165 24.61 2.74 5.67
N GLU A 166 25.37 1.65 5.51
CA GLU A 166 26.69 1.68 4.89
C GLU A 166 26.61 1.96 3.37
N LEU A 167 25.54 1.50 2.71
CA LEU A 167 25.32 1.61 1.27
C LEU A 167 24.57 2.90 0.88
N VAL A 168 23.75 3.44 1.78
CA VAL A 168 23.10 4.74 1.60
C VAL A 168 24.16 5.82 1.76
N GLY A 169 24.67 6.33 0.64
CA GLY A 169 25.68 7.38 0.66
C GLY A 169 25.23 8.63 1.41
N GLN A 170 26.16 9.50 1.74
CA GLN A 170 25.88 10.82 2.29
C GLN A 170 25.87 11.84 1.16
N GLY A 171 24.84 12.68 1.05
CA GLY A 171 24.91 13.80 0.13
C GLY A 171 23.66 14.29 -0.55
N SER A 172 22.52 13.64 -0.40
CA SER A 172 21.24 14.18 -0.87
C SER A 172 20.18 14.15 0.23
N ASP A 173 19.23 15.07 0.16
CA ASP A 173 18.10 15.15 1.08
C ASP A 173 17.34 13.83 1.20
N SER A 174 17.16 13.14 0.06
CA SER A 174 16.49 11.83 0.05
C SER A 174 17.28 10.75 0.79
N MET A 175 18.63 10.81 0.73
CA MET A 175 19.49 9.88 1.48
C MET A 175 19.47 10.18 2.97
N LEU A 176 19.41 11.45 3.36
CA LEU A 176 19.27 11.85 4.76
C LEU A 176 17.93 11.38 5.35
N LEU A 177 16.82 11.57 4.63
CA LEU A 177 15.51 11.08 5.04
C LEU A 177 15.49 9.55 5.17
N LEU A 178 16.09 8.83 4.22
CA LEU A 178 16.17 7.38 4.27
C LEU A 178 17.01 6.88 5.45
N SER A 179 18.15 7.54 5.71
CA SER A 179 19.00 7.24 6.87
C SER A 179 18.27 7.52 8.18
N ALA A 180 17.54 8.63 8.27
CA ALA A 180 16.73 8.96 9.44
C ALA A 180 15.69 7.87 9.71
N GLU A 181 15.00 7.39 8.67
CA GLU A 181 14.03 6.31 8.81
C GLU A 181 14.67 5.01 9.27
N ILE A 182 15.81 4.61 8.69
CA ILE A 182 16.53 3.41 9.11
C ILE A 182 16.94 3.51 10.59
N TYR A 183 17.51 4.63 11.02
CA TYR A 183 17.87 4.84 12.42
C TYR A 183 16.65 4.78 13.34
N ARG A 184 15.53 5.39 12.94
CA ARG A 184 14.28 5.35 13.69
C ARG A 184 13.76 3.92 13.86
N GLU A 185 13.70 3.11 12.80
CA GLU A 185 13.28 1.72 12.88
C GLU A 185 14.22 0.85 13.72
N LEU A 186 15.51 1.20 13.76
CA LEU A 186 16.49 0.57 14.67
C LEU A 186 16.34 1.00 16.13
N GLY A 187 15.50 2.00 16.44
CA GLY A 187 15.35 2.60 17.77
C GLY A 187 16.48 3.56 18.14
N GLN A 188 17.27 4.01 17.16
CA GLN A 188 18.39 4.95 17.33
C GLN A 188 17.89 6.37 17.06
N PHE A 189 17.04 6.88 17.95
CA PHE A 189 16.30 8.13 17.74
C PHE A 189 17.18 9.36 17.68
N GLU A 190 18.27 9.40 18.45
CA GLU A 190 19.19 10.56 18.42
C GLU A 190 19.97 10.64 17.10
N GLU A 191 20.39 9.51 16.55
CA GLU A 191 21.00 9.42 15.22
C GLU A 191 20.01 9.83 14.14
N SER A 192 18.76 9.39 14.27
CA SER A 192 17.67 9.77 13.37
C SER A 192 17.43 11.28 13.37
N LYS A 193 17.38 11.92 14.55
CA LYS A 193 17.25 13.38 14.69
C LYS A 193 18.39 14.13 14.00
N ARG A 194 19.64 13.65 14.17
CA ARG A 194 20.80 14.27 13.50
C ARG A 194 20.69 14.25 11.98
N CYS A 195 20.13 13.19 11.39
CA CYS A 195 19.88 13.14 9.94
C CYS A 195 18.81 14.15 9.52
N LEU A 196 17.89 14.51 10.42
CA LEU A 196 16.82 15.48 10.17
C LEU A 196 17.19 16.92 10.53
N ASP A 197 18.35 17.15 11.15
CA ASP A 197 18.88 18.49 11.42
C ASP A 197 19.47 19.11 10.14
N PHE A 198 18.61 19.29 9.16
CA PHE A 198 18.91 19.81 7.83
C PHE A 198 17.75 20.66 7.31
N ASP A 199 18.03 21.68 6.50
CA ASP A 199 17.00 22.55 5.93
C ASP A 199 16.34 21.93 4.69
N PHE A 200 15.46 20.97 4.91
CA PHE A 200 14.68 20.31 3.84
C PHE A 200 13.68 21.28 3.22
N GLN A 201 13.49 21.15 1.91
CA GLN A 201 12.59 22.02 1.13
C GLN A 201 11.40 21.24 0.54
N GLY A 202 10.27 21.93 0.36
CA GLY A 202 9.11 21.40 -0.33
C GLY A 202 8.52 20.13 0.32
N ASN A 203 8.32 19.08 -0.46
CA ASN A 203 7.76 17.82 0.03
C ASN A 203 8.67 17.10 1.02
N GLN A 204 9.99 17.27 0.89
CA GLN A 204 10.96 16.65 1.80
C GLN A 204 10.89 17.26 3.21
N ALA A 205 10.61 18.56 3.32
CA ALA A 205 10.36 19.20 4.60
C ALA A 205 9.13 18.62 5.31
N ALA A 206 8.05 18.35 4.55
CA ALA A 206 6.86 17.72 5.10
C ALA A 206 7.09 16.25 5.52
N MET A 207 7.97 15.52 4.82
CA MET A 207 8.38 14.16 5.20
C MET A 207 9.25 14.19 6.45
N ALA A 208 10.23 15.10 6.53
CA ALA A 208 11.10 15.28 7.71
C ALA A 208 10.28 15.62 8.97
N GLU A 209 9.27 16.48 8.85
CA GLU A 209 8.37 16.82 9.95
C GLU A 209 7.60 15.58 10.46
N GLN A 210 7.12 14.73 9.58
CA GLN A 210 6.41 13.51 9.96
C GLN A 210 7.33 12.47 10.59
N LEU A 211 8.56 12.33 10.08
CA LEU A 211 9.60 11.49 10.70
C LEU A 211 9.97 12.01 12.10
N MET A 212 10.13 13.32 12.27
CA MET A 212 10.44 13.92 13.58
C MET A 212 9.35 13.60 14.60
N ARG A 213 8.07 13.71 14.24
CA ARG A 213 6.97 13.31 15.12
C ARG A 213 7.03 11.84 15.50
N ALA A 214 7.29 10.94 14.53
CA ALA A 214 7.42 9.52 14.80
C ALA A 214 8.61 9.21 15.74
N ILE A 215 9.69 10.00 15.66
CA ILE A 215 10.83 9.90 16.57
C ILE A 215 10.47 10.38 17.97
N GLU A 216 9.78 11.52 18.09
CA GLU A 216 9.32 12.06 19.39
C GLU A 216 8.37 11.09 20.11
N GLU A 217 7.63 10.29 19.36
CA GLU A 217 6.74 9.27 19.86
C GLU A 217 7.42 7.90 20.04
N GLU A 218 8.73 7.82 19.84
CA GLU A 218 9.53 6.57 19.89
C GLU A 218 8.95 5.45 19.02
N ASN A 219 8.29 5.81 17.92
CA ASN A 219 7.66 4.87 17.01
C ASN A 219 8.68 4.26 16.05
N ILE A 220 8.89 2.95 16.14
CA ILE A 220 9.80 2.20 15.26
C ILE A 220 9.09 1.54 14.06
N LEU A 221 7.78 1.69 13.92
CA LEU A 221 7.02 1.01 12.87
C LEU A 221 7.00 1.84 11.57
N PRO A 222 7.07 1.22 10.40
CA PRO A 222 6.93 1.92 9.12
C PRO A 222 5.53 2.52 8.97
N PHE A 223 5.41 3.64 8.27
CA PHE A 223 4.16 4.33 8.04
C PHE A 223 4.10 4.93 6.63
N ARG A 224 2.93 5.44 6.24
CA ARG A 224 2.75 6.18 4.98
C ARG A 224 2.81 7.66 5.24
N PHE A 225 3.60 8.36 4.41
CA PHE A 225 3.59 9.81 4.41
C PHE A 225 2.24 10.36 3.92
N VAL A 226 1.86 11.45 4.53
CA VAL A 226 0.65 12.19 4.18
C VAL A 226 1.06 13.47 3.47
N SER A 227 0.45 13.77 2.33
CA SER A 227 0.65 15.08 1.69
C SER A 227 0.08 16.19 2.60
N ARG A 228 0.61 17.42 2.51
CA ARG A 228 0.10 18.58 3.28
C ARG A 228 -1.40 18.81 3.08
N ASP A 229 -1.93 18.44 1.93
CA ASP A 229 -3.37 18.49 1.64
C ASP A 229 -4.15 17.36 2.34
N ASN A 230 -3.46 16.40 2.93
CA ASN A 230 -3.99 15.16 3.49
C ASN A 230 -3.41 14.81 4.88
N GLN A 231 -3.22 15.79 5.73
CA GLN A 231 -2.67 15.64 7.10
C GLN A 231 -3.36 14.54 7.95
N TYR A 232 -4.59 14.19 7.58
CA TYR A 232 -5.38 13.14 8.24
C TYR A 232 -4.89 11.71 8.02
N ASP A 233 -4.12 11.41 6.94
CA ASP A 233 -3.68 10.05 6.66
C ASP A 233 -2.59 9.55 7.63
N TYR A 234 -1.78 10.46 8.20
CA TYR A 234 -0.76 10.12 9.20
C TYR A 234 -1.39 9.70 10.53
N GLU A 235 -2.30 10.51 11.04
CA GLU A 235 -2.98 10.23 12.32
C GLU A 235 -3.72 8.90 12.29
N TYR A 236 -4.30 8.52 11.13
CA TYR A 236 -5.03 7.27 11.00
C TYR A 236 -4.15 6.02 10.89
N ALA A 237 -3.08 6.06 10.11
CA ALA A 237 -2.14 4.94 10.03
C ALA A 237 -1.50 4.64 11.41
N TRP A 238 -1.33 5.68 12.22
CA TRP A 238 -0.83 5.63 13.57
C TRP A 238 -1.87 5.11 14.58
N ILE A 239 -3.11 5.55 14.48
CA ILE A 239 -4.23 5.08 15.32
C ILE A 239 -4.52 3.61 15.04
N GLU A 240 -4.48 3.16 13.79
CA GLU A 240 -4.71 1.76 13.40
C GLU A 240 -3.80 0.78 14.13
N ARG A 241 -2.58 1.16 14.46
CA ARG A 241 -1.60 0.31 15.15
C ARG A 241 -1.62 0.39 16.66
N ARG A 242 -1.95 1.56 17.22
CA ARG A 242 -2.12 1.69 18.68
C ARG A 242 -3.24 0.83 19.24
N TYR A 243 -4.16 0.39 18.38
CA TYR A 243 -5.31 -0.43 18.75
C TYR A 243 -5.15 -1.90 18.36
N SER A 244 -3.92 -2.41 18.23
CA SER A 244 -3.69 -3.87 18.15
C SER A 244 -4.22 -4.60 19.39
N PRO A 245 -4.85 -5.80 19.23
CA PRO A 245 -5.74 -6.37 20.25
C PRO A 245 -5.10 -6.85 21.54
N GLU A 246 -3.78 -6.83 21.67
CA GLU A 246 -3.11 -7.64 22.70
C GLU A 246 -3.06 -7.04 24.11
N ASP A 247 -3.14 -5.73 24.30
CA ASP A 247 -3.25 -5.16 25.65
C ASP A 247 -3.71 -3.67 25.66
N PRO A 248 -5.00 -3.39 25.85
CA PRO A 248 -5.50 -2.01 25.98
C PRO A 248 -5.02 -1.31 27.25
N SER A 249 -4.53 -2.05 28.26
CA SER A 249 -4.16 -1.48 29.56
C SER A 249 -2.78 -0.81 29.57
N LYS A 250 -1.95 -1.04 28.56
CA LYS A 250 -0.60 -0.47 28.45
C LYS A 250 -0.58 1.00 28.03
N TYR A 251 -1.71 1.56 27.63
CA TYR A 251 -1.77 2.91 27.05
C TYR A 251 -2.54 3.87 27.94
N ASN A 252 -1.83 4.84 28.53
CA ASN A 252 -2.44 5.90 29.34
C ASN A 252 -3.02 6.99 28.41
N PHE A 253 -4.30 6.87 28.11
CA PHE A 253 -5.04 7.78 27.21
C PHE A 253 -5.45 9.11 27.83
N ALA A 254 -5.07 9.40 29.09
CA ALA A 254 -5.56 10.56 29.83
C ALA A 254 -5.05 11.92 29.29
N ASN A 255 -4.01 11.94 28.47
CA ASN A 255 -3.36 13.19 28.01
C ASN A 255 -3.57 13.51 26.52
N LEU A 256 -4.37 12.75 25.79
CA LEU A 256 -4.74 13.10 24.42
C LEU A 256 -6.00 13.97 24.46
N ASN A 257 -5.85 15.28 24.27
CA ASN A 257 -6.97 16.11 23.83
C ASN A 257 -7.53 15.45 22.57
N PRO A 258 -8.79 15.00 22.55
CA PRO A 258 -9.34 14.38 21.36
C PRO A 258 -9.28 15.41 20.23
N PRO A 259 -8.65 15.10 19.10
CA PRO A 259 -8.69 15.99 17.96
C PRO A 259 -10.15 16.21 17.60
N VAL A 260 -10.52 17.46 17.32
CA VAL A 260 -11.84 17.78 16.79
C VAL A 260 -11.89 17.17 15.39
N PHE A 261 -12.49 15.98 15.28
CA PHE A 261 -12.60 15.26 14.03
C PHE A 261 -13.39 16.08 13.01
N LYS A 262 -12.69 16.76 12.11
CA LYS A 262 -13.30 17.21 10.88
C LYS A 262 -13.50 15.97 10.03
N ILE A 263 -14.77 15.61 9.82
CA ILE A 263 -15.15 14.47 8.99
C ILE A 263 -14.68 14.75 7.57
N SER A 264 -13.73 13.96 7.12
CA SER A 264 -13.30 13.95 5.71
C SER A 264 -13.89 12.73 5.02
N ASN A 265 -14.04 12.77 3.70
CA ASN A 265 -14.52 11.64 2.89
C ASN A 265 -13.67 10.36 3.06
N ARG A 266 -12.53 10.45 3.73
CA ARG A 266 -11.58 9.36 3.95
C ARG A 266 -11.85 8.54 5.19
N ASP A 267 -12.68 9.03 6.08
CA ASP A 267 -13.08 8.34 7.31
C ASP A 267 -14.25 7.40 7.10
N TRP A 268 -14.79 7.38 5.88
CA TRP A 268 -15.92 6.57 5.52
C TRP A 268 -15.55 5.10 5.32
N TRP A 269 -16.46 4.26 5.80
CA TRP A 269 -16.49 2.83 5.49
C TRP A 269 -17.57 2.57 4.47
N VAL A 270 -17.34 1.66 3.54
CA VAL A 270 -18.28 1.33 2.46
C VAL A 270 -18.53 -0.17 2.41
N LYS A 271 -19.80 -0.54 2.28
CA LYS A 271 -20.24 -1.88 1.92
C LYS A 271 -20.96 -1.80 0.59
N VAL A 272 -20.43 -2.50 -0.42
CA VAL A 272 -21.02 -2.56 -1.76
C VAL A 272 -22.12 -3.60 -1.75
N LEU A 273 -23.34 -3.18 -2.04
CA LEU A 273 -24.53 -4.04 -2.15
C LEU A 273 -24.86 -4.38 -3.60
N GLY A 274 -24.40 -3.56 -4.54
CA GLY A 274 -24.61 -3.69 -5.97
C GLY A 274 -23.90 -2.61 -6.76
N MET A 275 -24.02 -2.60 -8.08
CA MET A 275 -23.24 -1.74 -8.97
C MET A 275 -23.39 -0.22 -8.69
N LEU A 276 -24.53 0.20 -8.16
CA LEU A 276 -24.83 1.59 -7.80
C LEU A 276 -25.55 1.67 -6.44
N CYS A 277 -25.25 0.75 -5.53
CA CYS A 277 -25.89 0.69 -4.24
C CYS A 277 -24.87 0.38 -3.16
N HIS A 278 -24.68 1.32 -2.25
CA HIS A 278 -23.71 1.22 -1.16
C HIS A 278 -24.39 1.55 0.17
N ASN A 279 -23.91 0.91 1.23
CA ASN A 279 -24.12 1.41 2.58
C ASN A 279 -22.80 2.00 3.06
N TRP A 280 -22.90 3.14 3.69
CA TRP A 280 -21.78 3.89 4.24
C TRP A 280 -21.82 3.82 5.75
N ALA A 281 -20.66 3.80 6.38
CA ALA A 281 -20.57 3.89 7.83
C ALA A 281 -19.46 4.86 8.25
N LEU A 282 -19.65 5.46 9.43
CA LEU A 282 -18.69 6.35 10.07
C LEU A 282 -18.57 5.96 11.54
N ILE A 283 -17.35 5.87 12.05
CA ILE A 283 -17.08 5.61 13.47
C ILE A 283 -16.81 6.94 14.16
N GLU A 284 -17.58 7.23 15.20
CA GLU A 284 -17.33 8.35 16.09
C GLU A 284 -16.97 7.84 17.49
N ARG A 285 -15.97 8.44 18.11
CA ARG A 285 -15.55 8.12 19.48
C ARG A 285 -16.26 9.05 20.47
N ASN A 286 -16.85 8.46 21.48
CA ASN A 286 -17.39 9.21 22.61
C ASN A 286 -16.28 9.61 23.60
N PRO A 287 -16.49 10.66 24.38
CA PRO A 287 -15.57 11.07 25.47
C PRO A 287 -15.27 9.94 26.46
N ASP A 288 -16.20 9.04 26.67
CA ASP A 288 -16.10 7.89 27.58
C ASP A 288 -15.25 6.72 27.02
N GLY A 289 -14.70 6.88 25.83
CA GLY A 289 -13.90 5.86 25.17
C GLY A 289 -14.69 4.86 24.32
N ASN A 290 -16.00 4.84 24.41
CA ASN A 290 -16.90 4.07 23.57
C ASN A 290 -16.92 4.64 22.14
N ALA A 291 -17.36 3.83 21.18
CA ALA A 291 -17.53 4.26 19.80
C ALA A 291 -18.98 4.09 19.36
N ILE A 292 -19.45 5.03 18.54
CA ILE A 292 -20.73 4.92 17.85
C ILE A 292 -20.43 4.80 16.36
N VAL A 293 -21.03 3.80 15.73
CA VAL A 293 -21.05 3.66 14.28
C VAL A 293 -22.36 4.18 13.75
N TYR A 294 -22.30 5.18 12.88
CA TYR A 294 -23.46 5.68 12.15
C TYR A 294 -23.49 5.07 10.76
N PHE A 295 -24.65 4.65 10.30
CA PHE A 295 -24.86 4.07 8.98
C PHE A 295 -25.69 5.00 8.10
N PHE A 296 -25.36 5.00 6.81
CA PHE A 296 -25.96 5.89 5.81
C PHE A 296 -26.18 5.09 4.51
N GLN A 297 -27.13 5.54 3.69
CA GLN A 297 -27.33 5.06 2.32
C GLN A 297 -26.74 6.03 1.31
N ASP A 298 -26.58 5.58 0.06
CA ASP A 298 -26.21 6.45 -1.05
C ASP A 298 -27.14 7.64 -1.16
N THR A 299 -26.57 8.79 -1.44
CA THR A 299 -27.30 9.99 -1.81
C THR A 299 -26.93 10.41 -3.22
N PRO A 300 -27.90 10.87 -4.02
CA PRO A 300 -27.60 11.42 -5.33
C PRO A 300 -26.58 12.56 -5.23
N HIS A 301 -25.56 12.50 -6.06
CA HIS A 301 -24.53 13.55 -6.17
C HIS A 301 -23.67 13.83 -4.92
N GLY A 302 -23.59 12.87 -3.97
CA GLY A 302 -22.76 13.02 -2.77
C GLY A 302 -23.25 14.09 -1.81
N ASP A 303 -24.56 14.33 -1.75
CA ASP A 303 -25.18 15.18 -0.74
C ASP A 303 -25.03 14.58 0.66
N ARG A 304 -25.32 15.37 1.70
CA ARG A 304 -25.21 14.92 3.08
C ARG A 304 -26.31 13.90 3.40
N PRO A 305 -25.96 12.62 3.58
CA PRO A 305 -26.94 11.56 3.79
C PRO A 305 -27.60 11.68 5.18
N ALA A 306 -28.80 11.14 5.30
CA ALA A 306 -29.42 10.93 6.59
C ALA A 306 -28.82 9.71 7.29
N ILE A 307 -28.71 9.77 8.61
CA ILE A 307 -28.37 8.60 9.44
C ILE A 307 -29.57 7.65 9.41
N ILE A 308 -29.35 6.45 8.90
CA ILE A 308 -30.39 5.40 8.82
C ILE A 308 -30.37 4.46 10.02
N ASP A 309 -29.21 4.30 10.67
CA ASP A 309 -29.04 3.45 11.84
C ASP A 309 -27.79 3.82 12.62
N SER A 310 -27.67 3.38 13.86
CA SER A 310 -26.47 3.55 14.67
C SER A 310 -26.28 2.39 15.65
N LEU A 311 -25.01 2.03 15.90
CA LEU A 311 -24.61 1.00 16.86
C LEU A 311 -23.52 1.50 17.79
N GLU A 312 -23.64 1.16 19.07
CA GLU A 312 -22.62 1.44 20.08
C GLU A 312 -21.69 0.24 20.26
N PHE A 313 -20.41 0.54 20.40
CA PHE A 313 -19.37 -0.44 20.66
C PHE A 313 -18.52 0.01 21.86
N PRO A 314 -17.98 -0.93 22.65
CA PRO A 314 -17.18 -0.59 23.82
C PRO A 314 -15.82 0.05 23.45
N SER A 315 -15.44 0.05 22.19
CA SER A 315 -14.24 0.73 21.69
C SER A 315 -14.28 0.90 20.17
N VAL A 316 -13.46 1.81 19.65
CA VAL A 316 -13.25 1.99 18.19
C VAL A 316 -12.74 0.68 17.55
N LEU A 317 -11.89 -0.07 18.25
CA LEU A 317 -11.40 -1.37 17.76
C LEU A 317 -12.53 -2.37 17.54
N LYS A 318 -13.43 -2.50 18.51
CA LYS A 318 -14.59 -3.40 18.38
C LYS A 318 -15.55 -2.94 17.30
N ALA A 319 -15.73 -1.64 17.13
CA ALA A 319 -16.51 -1.07 16.03
C ALA A 319 -15.92 -1.44 14.66
N ARG A 320 -14.60 -1.33 14.51
CA ARG A 320 -13.89 -1.70 13.27
C ARG A 320 -13.99 -3.18 12.98
N GLN A 321 -13.75 -4.03 14.00
CA GLN A 321 -13.88 -5.47 13.84
C GLN A 321 -15.31 -5.84 13.42
N GLY A 322 -16.31 -5.21 14.02
CA GLY A 322 -17.71 -5.38 13.65
C GLY A 322 -17.98 -4.98 12.18
N LEU A 323 -17.45 -3.84 11.74
CA LEU A 323 -17.58 -3.40 10.35
C LEU A 323 -16.91 -4.37 9.38
N LEU A 324 -15.68 -4.82 9.66
CA LEU A 324 -14.96 -5.79 8.83
C LEU A 324 -15.71 -7.13 8.74
N ASN A 325 -16.21 -7.65 9.86
CA ASN A 325 -16.98 -8.89 9.90
C ASN A 325 -18.30 -8.81 9.11
N ASN A 326 -18.78 -7.59 8.84
CA ASN A 326 -19.96 -7.31 8.06
C ASN A 326 -19.65 -6.77 6.65
N ASP A 327 -18.50 -7.09 6.10
CA ASP A 327 -18.05 -6.76 4.74
C ASP A 327 -17.90 -5.25 4.45
N PHE A 328 -17.88 -4.40 5.47
CA PHE A 328 -17.49 -3.02 5.28
C PHE A 328 -15.98 -2.92 5.09
N LYS A 329 -15.55 -2.03 4.22
CA LYS A 329 -14.15 -1.73 3.95
C LYS A 329 -13.90 -0.23 4.10
N VAL A 330 -12.73 0.13 4.60
CA VAL A 330 -12.33 1.53 4.67
C VAL A 330 -12.25 2.09 3.26
N LEU A 331 -12.95 3.20 2.99
CA LEU A 331 -13.04 3.80 1.65
C LEU A 331 -11.66 4.03 1.02
N ARG A 332 -10.69 4.55 1.77
CA ARG A 332 -9.35 4.84 1.27
C ARG A 332 -8.50 3.61 0.91
N SER A 333 -8.82 2.45 1.45
CA SER A 333 -8.11 1.19 1.17
C SER A 333 -8.85 0.29 0.19
N TYR A 334 -10.07 0.68 -0.21
CA TYR A 334 -10.90 -0.10 -1.11
C TYR A 334 -10.70 0.35 -2.57
N PRO A 335 -10.17 -0.48 -3.45
CA PRO A 335 -9.95 -0.15 -4.86
C PRO A 335 -11.22 -0.25 -5.71
N GLY A 336 -12.39 -0.44 -5.11
CA GLY A 336 -13.64 -0.70 -5.81
C GLY A 336 -14.22 0.51 -6.54
N PRO A 337 -15.10 0.28 -7.51
CA PRO A 337 -15.73 1.33 -8.28
C PRO A 337 -16.88 1.96 -7.48
N TRP A 338 -16.61 2.95 -6.68
CA TRP A 338 -17.63 3.88 -6.19
C TRP A 338 -17.66 5.07 -7.15
N MET A 339 -18.71 5.24 -7.87
CA MET A 339 -18.81 6.27 -8.91
C MET A 339 -19.15 7.65 -8.33
N GLY A 340 -18.35 8.17 -7.41
CA GLY A 340 -18.54 9.52 -6.87
C GLY A 340 -19.77 9.68 -5.98
N CYS A 341 -20.25 8.61 -5.37
CA CYS A 341 -21.37 8.64 -4.43
C CYS A 341 -20.91 8.73 -2.97
N GLU A 342 -19.62 8.87 -2.71
CA GLU A 342 -19.12 9.03 -1.35
C GLU A 342 -19.73 10.27 -0.68
N PRO A 343 -20.18 10.13 0.57
CA PRO A 343 -20.74 11.24 1.31
C PRO A 343 -19.72 12.36 1.52
N LYS A 344 -20.10 13.61 1.26
CA LYS A 344 -19.27 14.79 1.50
C LYS A 344 -19.33 15.27 2.95
N GLY A 345 -20.12 14.62 3.77
CA GLY A 345 -20.35 14.92 5.17
C GLY A 345 -21.71 14.43 5.60
N PHE A 346 -22.10 14.66 6.86
CA PHE A 346 -23.43 14.35 7.37
C PHE A 346 -23.89 15.40 8.38
N ILE A 347 -25.20 15.40 8.66
CA ILE A 347 -25.81 16.25 9.69
C ILE A 347 -26.32 15.32 10.79
N ARG A 348 -25.85 15.50 12.03
CA ARG A 348 -26.18 14.62 13.17
C ARG A 348 -27.68 14.51 13.44
N ASP A 349 -28.39 15.60 13.24
CA ASP A 349 -29.82 15.67 13.50
C ASP A 349 -30.70 15.20 12.33
N ASN A 350 -30.04 14.84 11.19
CA ASN A 350 -30.74 14.30 10.04
C ASN A 350 -30.84 12.78 10.15
N ARG A 351 -31.84 12.28 10.88
CA ARG A 351 -32.10 10.86 11.07
C ARG A 351 -33.33 10.43 10.29
N SER A 352 -33.23 9.33 9.61
CA SER A 352 -34.38 8.66 9.01
C SER A 352 -34.99 7.70 10.02
N GLU A 353 -36.24 7.89 10.39
CA GLU A 353 -36.95 7.02 11.34
C GLU A 353 -37.23 5.60 10.80
N LYS A 354 -36.88 5.31 9.55
CA LYS A 354 -37.47 4.19 8.82
C LYS A 354 -36.67 2.88 8.80
N THR A 355 -35.40 2.85 9.23
CA THR A 355 -34.65 1.60 9.00
C THR A 355 -33.61 1.34 10.10
N LYS A 356 -33.92 0.42 10.98
CA LYS A 356 -32.92 -0.24 11.84
C LYS A 356 -32.39 -1.48 11.11
N ILE A 357 -31.50 -1.27 10.15
CA ILE A 357 -30.96 -2.38 9.34
C ILE A 357 -29.88 -3.13 10.13
N TYR A 358 -29.04 -2.42 10.85
CA TYR A 358 -27.89 -2.95 11.54
C TYR A 358 -28.10 -3.13 13.04
N SER A 359 -28.84 -2.27 13.72
CA SER A 359 -29.13 -2.36 15.15
C SER A 359 -30.16 -3.42 15.53
N ASN A 360 -30.73 -4.14 14.58
CA ASN A 360 -31.69 -5.22 14.82
C ASN A 360 -31.06 -6.56 15.25
N GLY A 361 -29.73 -6.63 15.37
CA GLY A 361 -28.99 -7.83 15.79
C GLY A 361 -28.85 -8.94 14.75
N LYS A 362 -29.46 -8.78 13.55
CA LYS A 362 -29.40 -9.84 12.50
C LYS A 362 -28.06 -9.93 11.78
N PHE A 363 -27.25 -8.88 11.81
CA PHE A 363 -26.06 -8.74 11.00
C PHE A 363 -24.76 -8.63 11.81
N TRP A 364 -24.87 -8.68 13.14
CA TRP A 364 -23.74 -8.53 14.06
C TRP A 364 -23.63 -9.76 14.94
N SER A 365 -22.98 -10.78 14.47
CA SER A 365 -22.57 -11.93 15.27
C SER A 365 -21.08 -11.87 15.59
#